data_b142682a6873d4fa69c8832e1f8f3156
#
_entry.id   b142682a6873d4fa69c8832e1f8f3156
#
_cell.length_a   1.000
_cell.length_b   1.000
_cell.length_c   1.000
_cell.angle_alpha   90.00
_cell.angle_beta   90.00
_cell.angle_gamma   90.00
#
_symmetry.space_group_name_H-M   'P 1'
#
loop_
_entity.id
_entity.type
_entity.pdbx_description
1 polymer ?
#
loop_
_entity_poly.entity_id
_entity_poly.type
_entity_poly.pdbx_seq_one_letter_code
_entity_poly.pdbx_strand_id
1 'polypeptide(L)'
;MSPEEWGHAYKLAWKTYFTPEHIKTVMRRSAANGMSAGKVLFLMLWFHSCIKLEDVHPLEGGYFRRKYRRDRRPGLKRENPLLFYPRYGCEIVYKHLYLFALIFRYGTFRQFLKWNKAAKDYTDLSLTPVEDDEYNELEMFAVTDSAKAAVYKM
;
A
#
# COMPACT_ATOMS: atom_id res chain seq x y z
N MET A 1 5.40 -6.64 23.13
CA MET A 1 4.22 -6.28 22.33
C MET A 1 3.34 -7.51 22.23
N SER A 2 2.08 -7.41 22.66
CA SER A 2 1.11 -8.51 22.58
C SER A 2 0.67 -8.73 21.11
N PRO A 3 0.08 -9.89 20.75
CA PRO A 3 -0.47 -10.12 19.42
C PRO A 3 -1.53 -9.08 19.02
N GLU A 4 -2.29 -8.57 19.99
CA GLU A 4 -3.32 -7.56 19.77
C GLU A 4 -2.71 -6.18 19.48
N GLU A 5 -1.70 -5.76 20.24
CA GLU A 5 -0.94 -4.53 19.99
C GLU A 5 -0.27 -4.57 18.62
N TRP A 6 0.31 -5.71 18.26
CA TRP A 6 0.90 -5.93 16.95
C TRP A 6 -0.13 -5.81 15.82
N GLY A 7 -1.29 -6.44 15.98
CA GLY A 7 -2.39 -6.33 15.01
C GLY A 7 -2.91 -4.90 14.88
N HIS A 8 -2.98 -4.14 15.98
CA HIS A 8 -3.37 -2.74 15.95
C HIS A 8 -2.34 -1.85 15.23
N ALA A 9 -1.05 -2.01 15.56
CA ALA A 9 0.04 -1.29 14.91
C ALA A 9 0.09 -1.55 13.41
N TYR A 10 -0.10 -2.81 13.00
CA TYR A 10 -0.18 -3.21 11.60
C TYR A 10 -1.33 -2.50 10.86
N LYS A 11 -2.54 -2.52 11.40
CA LYS A 11 -3.70 -1.85 10.81
C LYS A 11 -3.51 -0.33 10.74
N LEU A 12 -2.91 0.26 11.77
CA LEU A 12 -2.61 1.69 11.81
C LEU A 12 -1.60 2.07 10.72
N ALA A 13 -0.53 1.30 10.55
CA ALA A 13 0.47 1.51 9.52
C ALA A 13 -0.16 1.52 8.12
N TRP A 14 -1.01 0.55 7.80
CA TRP A 14 -1.72 0.50 6.53
C TRP A 14 -2.68 1.67 6.32
N LYS A 15 -3.41 2.06 7.37
CA LYS A 15 -4.31 3.21 7.33
C LYS A 15 -3.56 4.52 7.06
N THR A 16 -2.39 4.69 7.64
CA THR A 16 -1.53 5.86 7.45
C THR A 16 -0.89 5.86 6.08
N TYR A 17 -0.38 4.72 5.62
CA TYR A 17 0.32 4.59 4.35
C TYR A 17 -0.58 4.83 3.12
N PHE A 18 -1.87 4.50 3.17
CA PHE A 18 -2.79 4.66 2.05
C PHE A 18 -3.72 5.87 2.18
N THR A 19 -3.28 6.92 2.87
CA THR A 19 -4.02 8.19 2.82
C THR A 19 -3.99 8.81 1.43
N PRO A 20 -5.03 9.56 1.03
CA PRO A 20 -5.07 10.23 -0.26
C PRO A 20 -3.87 11.15 -0.50
N GLU A 21 -3.40 11.82 0.55
CA GLU A 21 -2.25 12.72 0.54
C GLU A 21 -0.97 11.94 0.24
N HIS A 22 -0.77 10.83 0.94
CA HIS A 22 0.41 9.98 0.73
C HIS A 22 0.45 9.39 -0.69
N ILE A 23 -0.67 8.89 -1.20
CA ILE A 23 -0.76 8.38 -2.58
C ILE A 23 -0.35 9.47 -3.59
N LYS A 24 -0.87 10.70 -3.43
CA LYS A 24 -0.51 11.82 -4.30
C LYS A 24 0.97 12.20 -4.18
N THR A 25 1.52 12.18 -2.96
CA THR A 25 2.95 12.46 -2.71
C THR A 25 3.83 11.43 -3.42
N VAL A 26 3.55 10.14 -3.27
CA VAL A 26 4.31 9.08 -3.96
C VAL A 26 4.20 9.22 -5.48
N MET A 27 3.05 9.61 -6.01
CA MET A 27 2.89 9.89 -7.45
C MET A 27 3.72 11.09 -7.91
N ARG A 28 3.82 12.17 -7.12
CA ARG A 28 4.67 13.33 -7.41
C ARG A 28 6.15 12.93 -7.40
N ARG A 29 6.60 12.22 -6.37
CA ARG A 29 7.97 11.70 -6.27
C ARG A 29 8.34 10.83 -7.47
N SER A 30 7.43 9.93 -7.88
CA SER A 30 7.66 9.07 -9.03
C SER A 30 7.79 9.87 -10.34
N ALA A 31 6.99 10.92 -10.51
CA ALA A 31 7.07 11.80 -11.68
C ALA A 31 8.37 12.61 -11.69
N ALA A 32 8.80 13.15 -10.54
CA ALA A 32 10.06 13.88 -10.39
C ALA A 32 11.27 12.99 -10.73
N ASN A 33 11.26 11.73 -10.32
CA ASN A 33 12.33 10.76 -10.62
C ASN A 33 12.21 10.11 -12.02
N GLY A 34 11.39 10.63 -12.91
CA GLY A 34 11.22 10.09 -14.26
C GLY A 34 10.54 8.71 -14.32
N MET A 35 10.04 8.22 -13.18
CA MET A 35 9.30 6.95 -13.14
C MET A 35 7.86 7.11 -13.64
N SER A 36 7.27 6.02 -14.11
CA SER A 36 5.87 6.04 -14.53
C SER A 36 4.92 6.16 -13.33
N ALA A 37 4.38 7.36 -13.10
CA ALA A 37 3.35 7.58 -12.08
C ALA A 37 2.14 6.64 -12.23
N GLY A 38 1.86 6.15 -13.45
CA GLY A 38 0.80 5.17 -13.70
C GLY A 38 1.11 3.78 -13.16
N LYS A 39 2.34 3.30 -13.29
CA LYS A 39 2.76 1.99 -12.74
C LYS A 39 2.75 2.04 -11.21
N VAL A 40 3.26 3.13 -10.64
CA VAL A 40 3.29 3.33 -9.19
C VAL A 40 1.86 3.43 -8.64
N LEU A 41 0.98 4.21 -9.27
CA LEU A 41 -0.42 4.28 -8.91
C LEU A 41 -1.09 2.90 -8.94
N PHE A 42 -0.87 2.13 -9.99
CA PHE A 42 -1.44 0.78 -10.08
C PHE A 42 -1.04 -0.09 -8.88
N LEU A 43 0.24 -0.11 -8.52
CA LEU A 43 0.73 -0.88 -7.37
C LEU A 43 0.10 -0.40 -6.05
N MET A 44 0.03 0.91 -5.86
CA MET A 44 -0.58 1.48 -4.64
C MET A 44 -2.07 1.15 -4.54
N LEU A 45 -2.82 1.26 -5.63
CA LEU A 45 -4.24 0.92 -5.65
C LEU A 45 -4.47 -0.59 -5.48
N TRP A 46 -3.59 -1.41 -6.06
CA TRP A 46 -3.62 -2.85 -5.86
C TRP A 46 -3.45 -3.20 -4.38
N PHE A 47 -2.40 -2.70 -3.74
CA PHE A 47 -2.11 -2.97 -2.33
C PHE A 47 -3.20 -2.44 -1.41
N HIS A 48 -3.63 -1.20 -1.62
CA HIS A 48 -4.75 -0.62 -0.88
C HIS A 48 -6.01 -1.48 -0.99
N SER A 49 -6.35 -1.94 -2.19
CA SER A 49 -7.56 -2.73 -2.42
C SER A 49 -7.46 -4.14 -1.82
N CYS A 50 -6.29 -4.79 -1.83
CA CYS A 50 -6.09 -6.07 -1.16
C CYS A 50 -6.42 -5.97 0.34
N ILE A 51 -5.91 -4.95 1.00
CA ILE A 51 -6.10 -4.77 2.43
C ILE A 51 -7.50 -4.27 2.75
N LYS A 52 -8.00 -3.29 1.99
CA LYS A 52 -9.29 -2.65 2.27
C LYS A 52 -10.50 -3.55 1.96
N LEU A 53 -10.40 -4.37 0.92
CA LEU A 53 -11.53 -5.17 0.42
C LEU A 53 -11.47 -6.64 0.83
N GLU A 54 -10.27 -7.18 1.03
CA GLU A 54 -10.09 -8.60 1.32
C GLU A 54 -9.48 -8.87 2.70
N ASP A 55 -9.01 -7.83 3.39
CA ASP A 55 -8.29 -7.93 4.67
C ASP A 55 -7.12 -8.93 4.59
N VAL A 56 -6.40 -8.89 3.46
CA VAL A 56 -5.29 -9.80 3.14
C VAL A 56 -4.07 -9.01 2.76
N HIS A 57 -2.91 -9.46 3.24
CA HIS A 57 -1.64 -8.86 2.83
C HIS A 57 -1.43 -8.99 1.32
N PRO A 58 -0.95 -7.95 0.62
CA PRO A 58 -0.79 -7.95 -0.85
C PRO A 58 0.08 -9.07 -1.41
N LEU A 59 1.00 -9.61 -0.61
CA LEU A 59 1.84 -10.76 -0.99
C LEU A 59 1.12 -12.11 -0.83
N GLU A 60 0.01 -12.15 -0.08
CA GLU A 60 -0.75 -13.38 0.18
C GLU A 60 -1.97 -13.52 -0.73
N GLY A 61 -2.41 -12.43 -1.35
CA GLY A 61 -3.57 -12.46 -2.21
C GLY A 61 -3.81 -11.19 -3.00
N GLY A 62 -4.76 -11.24 -3.92
CA GLY A 62 -5.18 -10.10 -4.72
C GLY A 62 -6.41 -9.39 -4.12
N TYR A 63 -6.74 -8.21 -4.68
CA TYR A 63 -7.96 -7.47 -4.29
C TYR A 63 -9.26 -8.20 -4.65
N PHE A 64 -9.17 -9.28 -5.40
CA PHE A 64 -10.29 -10.09 -5.84
C PHE A 64 -10.02 -11.57 -5.58
N ARG A 65 -10.55 -12.08 -4.46
CA ARG A 65 -10.45 -13.49 -4.10
C ARG A 65 -11.67 -14.24 -4.65
N ARG A 66 -11.38 -15.28 -5.44
CA ARG A 66 -12.42 -16.20 -5.89
C ARG A 66 -12.94 -17.02 -4.71
N LYS A 67 -14.25 -16.95 -4.47
CA LYS A 67 -14.91 -17.68 -3.40
C LYS A 67 -15.72 -18.85 -3.97
N TYR A 68 -15.51 -20.01 -3.39
CA TYR A 68 -16.28 -21.19 -3.75
C TYR A 68 -17.17 -21.60 -2.56
N ARG A 69 -18.43 -21.87 -2.80
CA ARG A 69 -19.38 -22.33 -1.78
C ARG A 69 -18.91 -23.63 -1.08
N ARG A 70 -18.13 -24.44 -1.78
CA ARG A 70 -17.58 -25.71 -1.25
C ARG A 70 -16.33 -25.52 -0.40
N ASP A 71 -15.66 -24.39 -0.55
CA ASP A 71 -14.41 -24.10 0.15
C ASP A 71 -14.69 -23.51 1.53
N ARG A 72 -14.93 -24.42 2.46
CA ARG A 72 -15.25 -24.11 3.86
C ARG A 72 -14.34 -24.88 4.80
N ARG A 73 -14.03 -24.27 5.94
CA ARG A 73 -13.30 -24.95 6.99
C ARG A 73 -14.06 -26.21 7.43
N PRO A 74 -13.34 -27.30 7.73
CA PRO A 74 -13.96 -28.52 8.28
C PRO A 74 -14.91 -28.19 9.44
N GLY A 75 -16.06 -28.83 9.49
CA GLY A 75 -17.07 -28.62 10.54
C GLY A 75 -18.10 -27.49 10.27
N LEU A 76 -17.88 -26.61 9.29
CA LEU A 76 -18.87 -25.59 8.93
C LEU A 76 -19.86 -26.10 7.88
N LYS A 77 -21.15 -25.84 8.15
CA LYS A 77 -22.23 -26.14 7.17
C LYS A 77 -22.07 -25.28 5.92
N ARG A 78 -22.39 -25.88 4.77
CA ARG A 78 -22.42 -25.14 3.50
C ARG A 78 -23.57 -24.13 3.52
N GLU A 79 -23.31 -22.91 3.07
CA GLU A 79 -24.36 -21.91 2.91
C GLU A 79 -25.38 -22.31 1.86
N ASN A 80 -26.62 -21.81 2.03
CA ASN A 80 -27.65 -21.95 1.02
C ASN A 80 -27.17 -21.29 -0.30
N PRO A 81 -27.26 -21.97 -1.44
CA PRO A 81 -26.84 -21.40 -2.72
C PRO A 81 -27.62 -20.13 -3.10
N LEU A 82 -28.89 -20.05 -2.75
CA LEU A 82 -29.75 -18.89 -3.02
C LEU A 82 -29.33 -17.64 -2.22
N LEU A 83 -28.57 -17.79 -1.14
CA LEU A 83 -28.00 -16.68 -0.37
C LEU A 83 -26.55 -16.41 -0.78
N PHE A 84 -25.77 -17.46 -1.01
CA PHE A 84 -24.35 -17.36 -1.32
C PHE A 84 -24.10 -16.62 -2.65
N TYR A 85 -24.75 -17.05 -3.74
CA TYR A 85 -24.45 -16.50 -5.07
C TYR A 85 -24.87 -15.03 -5.24
N PRO A 86 -26.06 -14.58 -4.82
CA PRO A 86 -26.40 -13.17 -4.87
C PRO A 86 -25.47 -12.30 -4.03
N ARG A 87 -25.16 -12.72 -2.80
CA ARG A 87 -24.21 -12.00 -1.93
C ARG A 87 -22.83 -11.90 -2.57
N TYR A 88 -22.32 -12.98 -3.14
CA TYR A 88 -21.03 -13.00 -3.83
C TYR A 88 -21.05 -12.14 -5.09
N GLY A 89 -22.13 -12.14 -5.86
CA GLY A 89 -22.33 -11.26 -7.00
C GLY A 89 -22.29 -9.78 -6.61
N CYS A 90 -23.02 -9.39 -5.58
CA CYS A 90 -23.00 -8.02 -5.03
C CYS A 90 -21.60 -7.62 -4.55
N GLU A 91 -20.88 -8.53 -3.91
CA GLU A 91 -19.49 -8.29 -3.48
C GLU A 91 -18.57 -8.04 -4.67
N ILE A 92 -18.68 -8.82 -5.75
CA ILE A 92 -17.92 -8.63 -6.97
C ILE A 92 -18.17 -7.23 -7.57
N VAL A 93 -19.44 -6.87 -7.73
CA VAL A 93 -19.84 -5.57 -8.28
C VAL A 93 -19.28 -4.44 -7.41
N TYR A 94 -19.48 -4.52 -6.09
CA TYR A 94 -18.96 -3.53 -5.16
C TYR A 94 -17.44 -3.33 -5.27
N LYS A 95 -16.66 -4.42 -5.31
CA LYS A 95 -15.18 -4.35 -5.43
C LYS A 95 -14.74 -3.68 -6.72
N HIS A 96 -15.40 -4.01 -7.83
CA HIS A 96 -15.09 -3.38 -9.11
C HIS A 96 -15.46 -1.90 -9.11
N LEU A 97 -16.63 -1.53 -8.64
CA LEU A 97 -17.05 -0.12 -8.54
C LEU A 97 -16.11 0.69 -7.64
N TYR A 98 -15.70 0.11 -6.52
CA TYR A 98 -14.73 0.74 -5.62
C TYR A 98 -13.38 0.99 -6.31
N LEU A 99 -12.85 -0.03 -6.99
CA LEU A 99 -11.59 0.11 -7.74
C LEU A 99 -11.70 1.14 -8.88
N PHE A 100 -12.79 1.13 -9.64
CA PHE A 100 -13.05 2.13 -10.67
C PHE A 100 -13.12 3.55 -10.11
N ALA A 101 -13.78 3.75 -8.97
CA ALA A 101 -13.81 5.05 -8.30
C ALA A 101 -12.41 5.54 -7.91
N LEU A 102 -11.56 4.64 -7.40
CA LEU A 102 -10.17 4.97 -7.09
C LEU A 102 -9.36 5.31 -8.35
N ILE A 103 -9.48 4.50 -9.40
CA ILE A 103 -8.79 4.74 -10.68
C ILE A 103 -9.24 6.07 -11.27
N PHE A 104 -10.51 6.40 -11.24
CA PHE A 104 -11.03 7.68 -11.72
C PHE A 104 -10.47 8.85 -10.89
N ARG A 105 -10.56 8.74 -9.55
CA ARG A 105 -10.08 9.77 -8.62
C ARG A 105 -8.60 10.11 -8.81
N TYR A 106 -7.74 9.09 -8.94
CA TYR A 106 -6.29 9.30 -9.07
C TYR A 106 -5.83 9.38 -10.52
N GLY A 107 -6.62 8.89 -11.47
CA GLY A 107 -6.35 8.98 -12.91
C GLY A 107 -6.34 10.43 -13.40
N THR A 108 -7.25 11.27 -12.92
CA THR A 108 -7.26 12.71 -13.19
C THR A 108 -6.00 13.39 -12.68
N PHE A 109 -5.56 13.05 -11.47
CA PHE A 109 -4.32 13.56 -10.90
C PHE A 109 -3.07 13.08 -11.67
N ARG A 110 -3.07 11.82 -12.10
CA ARG A 110 -2.01 11.28 -12.99
C ARG A 110 -1.91 12.07 -14.29
N GLN A 111 -3.05 12.41 -14.93
CA GLN A 111 -3.03 13.22 -16.14
C GLN A 111 -2.51 14.63 -15.89
N PHE A 112 -2.90 15.23 -14.79
CA PHE A 112 -2.36 16.52 -14.35
C PHE A 112 -0.82 16.47 -14.24
N LEU A 113 -0.27 15.44 -13.55
CA LEU A 113 1.19 15.27 -13.43
C LEU A 113 1.88 15.07 -14.78
N LYS A 114 1.23 14.36 -15.73
CA LYS A 114 1.78 14.13 -17.05
C LYS A 114 1.91 15.41 -17.87
N TRP A 115 0.93 16.31 -17.74
CA TRP A 115 0.89 17.57 -18.52
C TRP A 115 1.61 18.73 -17.84
N ASN A 116 1.77 18.68 -16.53
CA ASN A 116 2.43 19.73 -15.78
C ASN A 116 3.97 19.51 -15.78
N LYS A 117 4.69 20.36 -16.52
CA LYS A 117 6.15 20.31 -16.56
C LYS A 117 6.78 20.54 -15.18
N ALA A 118 6.19 21.40 -14.34
CA ALA A 118 6.64 21.66 -12.97
C ALA A 118 6.54 20.43 -12.05
N ALA A 119 5.82 19.38 -12.44
CA ALA A 119 5.81 18.14 -11.68
C ALA A 119 7.15 17.41 -11.66
N LYS A 120 8.05 17.73 -12.61
CA LYS A 120 9.43 17.20 -12.66
C LYS A 120 10.35 17.92 -11.69
N ASP A 121 10.01 19.14 -11.33
CA ASP A 121 10.78 19.97 -10.40
C ASP A 121 10.29 19.80 -8.94
N TYR A 122 9.38 18.85 -8.72
CA TYR A 122 8.88 18.57 -7.39
C TYR A 122 9.99 17.98 -6.52
N THR A 123 10.22 18.63 -5.38
CA THR A 123 11.11 18.15 -4.34
C THR A 123 10.41 18.15 -2.98
N ASP A 124 10.80 17.28 -2.13
CA ASP A 124 10.42 17.24 -0.71
C ASP A 124 11.58 16.66 0.10
N LEU A 125 11.44 16.63 1.42
CA LEU A 125 12.50 16.16 2.33
C LEU A 125 13.07 14.78 1.95
N SER A 126 12.26 13.89 1.37
CA SER A 126 12.73 12.55 0.95
C SER A 126 13.46 12.53 -0.38
N LEU A 127 13.43 13.61 -1.14
CA LEU A 127 14.16 13.79 -2.41
C LEU A 127 15.35 14.73 -2.26
N THR A 128 15.45 15.41 -1.13
CA THR A 128 16.57 16.28 -0.81
C THR A 128 17.78 15.41 -0.47
N PRO A 129 18.94 15.64 -1.09
CA PRO A 129 20.16 14.95 -0.69
C PRO A 129 20.45 15.19 0.81
N VAL A 130 20.92 14.17 1.49
CA VAL A 130 21.41 14.32 2.86
C VAL A 130 22.70 15.15 2.79
N GLU A 131 22.79 16.22 3.56
CA GLU A 131 24.00 17.02 3.65
C GLU A 131 25.11 16.20 4.31
N ASP A 132 26.37 16.44 3.93
CA ASP A 132 27.53 15.67 4.43
C ASP A 132 27.64 15.68 5.97
N ASP A 133 27.18 16.75 6.62
CA ASP A 133 27.15 16.85 8.08
C ASP A 133 26.15 15.88 8.74
N GLU A 134 24.97 15.69 8.14
CA GLU A 134 24.00 14.68 8.61
C GLU A 134 24.51 13.25 8.36
N TYR A 135 25.28 13.04 7.28
CA TYR A 135 25.92 11.77 7.00
C TYR A 135 26.96 11.41 8.08
N ASN A 136 27.76 12.37 8.49
CA ASN A 136 28.73 12.20 9.56
C ASN A 136 28.08 11.92 10.91
N GLU A 137 26.92 12.52 11.20
CA GLU A 137 26.14 12.17 12.41
C GLU A 137 25.60 10.75 12.36
N LEU A 138 25.05 10.33 11.23
CA LEU A 138 24.55 8.95 11.04
C LEU A 138 25.68 7.91 11.12
N GLU A 139 26.87 8.22 10.56
CA GLU A 139 28.06 7.37 10.71
C GLU A 139 28.55 7.32 12.16
N MET A 140 28.48 8.43 12.90
CA MET A 140 28.81 8.45 14.34
C MET A 140 27.88 7.54 15.16
N PHE A 141 26.59 7.48 14.82
CA PHE A 141 25.64 6.53 15.46
C PHE A 141 25.91 5.08 15.05
N ALA A 142 26.32 4.83 13.81
CA ALA A 142 26.67 3.49 13.33
C ALA A 142 27.97 2.95 13.91
N VAL A 143 28.87 3.82 14.34
CA VAL A 143 30.20 3.50 14.91
C VAL A 143 30.15 3.32 16.44
N THR A 144 29.02 3.57 17.12
CA THR A 144 28.89 3.28 18.54
C THR A 144 29.15 1.80 18.83
N ASP A 145 29.85 1.51 19.92
CA ASP A 145 30.26 0.14 20.30
C ASP A 145 29.10 -0.84 20.43
N SER A 146 27.88 -0.35 20.69
CA SER A 146 26.64 -1.13 20.67
C SER A 146 26.25 -1.64 19.29
N ALA A 147 26.46 -0.85 18.23
CA ALA A 147 26.19 -1.25 16.86
C ALA A 147 27.22 -2.27 16.35
N LYS A 148 28.51 -2.07 16.70
CA LYS A 148 29.59 -3.06 16.44
C LYS A 148 29.31 -4.39 17.12
N ALA A 149 28.87 -4.38 18.38
CA ALA A 149 28.53 -5.58 19.13
C ALA A 149 27.33 -6.35 18.55
N ALA A 150 26.38 -5.67 17.88
CA ALA A 150 25.25 -6.30 17.22
C ALA A 150 25.66 -7.04 15.92
N VAL A 151 26.62 -6.51 15.17
CA VAL A 151 27.12 -7.12 13.90
C VAL A 151 27.98 -8.38 14.19
N TYR A 152 28.69 -8.42 15.30
CA TYR A 152 29.51 -9.60 15.68
C TYR A 152 28.72 -10.76 16.32
N LYS A 153 27.40 -10.60 16.56
CA LYS A 153 26.52 -11.65 17.12
C LYS A 153 25.68 -12.38 16.06
N MET A 154 25.85 -12.07 14.78
CA MET A 154 25.33 -12.83 13.64
C MET A 154 26.40 -13.75 13.05
#